data_57063d7c8f5a47a4d75fc0fc45ac177c
#
_entry.id   57063d7c8f5a47a4d75fc0fc45ac177c
#
_cell.length_a   1.000
_cell.length_b   1.000
_cell.length_c   1.000
_cell.angle_alpha   90.00
_cell.angle_beta   90.00
_cell.angle_gamma   90.00
#
_symmetry.space_group_name_H-M   'P 1'
#
loop_
_entity.id
_entity.type
_entity.pdbx_description
1 polymer ?
#
loop_
_entity_poly.entity_id
_entity_poly.type
_entity_poly.pdbx_seq_one_letter_code
_entity_poly.pdbx_strand_id
1 'polypeptide(L)'
;MQCVYVCDTLEPTFRDLQKVKKVKGKTAIPCGEYDVRYRMSMKFNQNMPYLEDVPNFKGIMIHTGNNPKDTQGCILVGVNPRGSNGIVMPRLVSSRDSFNRINDLIYKAIKSEEGVKVIIMNV
;
A
#
# COMPACT_ATOMS: atom_id res chain seq x y z
N MET A 1 0.31 14.18 18.45
CA MET A 1 0.77 13.39 17.29
C MET A 1 0.75 14.26 16.04
N GLN A 2 1.82 14.27 15.31
CA GLN A 2 1.90 15.02 14.06
C GLN A 2 1.73 14.06 12.88
N CYS A 3 0.95 14.47 11.89
CA CYS A 3 0.84 13.76 10.63
C CYS A 3 1.78 14.41 9.62
N VAL A 4 2.60 13.59 8.98
CA VAL A 4 3.55 14.04 7.97
C VAL A 4 3.24 13.33 6.66
N TYR A 5 3.14 14.08 5.58
CA TYR A 5 3.01 13.48 4.25
C TYR A 5 4.33 12.79 3.87
N VAL A 6 4.25 11.55 3.42
CA VAL A 6 5.41 10.77 2.98
C VAL A 6 5.39 10.55 1.48
N CYS A 7 4.29 10.04 0.95
CA CYS A 7 4.14 9.76 -0.48
C CYS A 7 2.67 9.53 -0.82
N ASP A 8 2.39 9.38 -2.12
CA ASP A 8 1.07 8.96 -2.61
C ASP A 8 1.02 7.44 -2.68
N THR A 9 -0.19 6.89 -2.73
CA THR A 9 -0.42 5.46 -2.89
C THR A 9 -1.34 5.20 -4.08
N LEU A 10 -1.23 4.01 -4.64
CA LEU A 10 -2.13 3.53 -5.67
C LEU A 10 -2.60 2.14 -5.31
N GLU A 11 -3.91 1.94 -5.33
CA GLU A 11 -4.56 0.68 -5.06
C GLU A 11 -5.56 0.37 -6.16
N PRO A 12 -6.03 -0.89 -6.26
CA PRO A 12 -7.17 -1.19 -7.14
C PRO A 12 -8.43 -0.44 -6.71
N THR A 13 -9.51 -0.62 -7.46
CA THR A 13 -10.78 0.05 -7.21
C THR A 13 -11.33 -0.32 -5.82
N PHE A 14 -11.73 0.69 -5.05
CA PHE A 14 -12.44 0.47 -3.80
C PHE A 14 -13.81 -0.18 -4.09
N ARG A 15 -14.13 -1.22 -3.32
CA ARG A 15 -15.44 -1.90 -3.38
C ARG A 15 -15.89 -2.18 -1.95
N ASP A 16 -17.11 -1.79 -1.62
CA ASP A 16 -17.68 -2.11 -0.32
C ASP A 16 -18.10 -3.58 -0.33
N LEU A 17 -17.26 -4.44 0.26
CA LEU A 17 -17.47 -5.88 0.24
C LEU A 17 -18.62 -6.36 1.12
N GLN A 18 -19.25 -5.45 1.90
CA GLN A 18 -20.50 -5.72 2.58
C GLN A 18 -21.69 -5.63 1.61
N LYS A 19 -21.53 -4.94 0.50
CA LYS A 19 -22.60 -4.67 -0.47
C LYS A 19 -22.38 -5.35 -1.82
N VAL A 20 -21.13 -5.51 -2.25
CA VAL A 20 -20.81 -6.08 -3.57
C VAL A 20 -19.74 -7.15 -3.43
N LYS A 21 -19.65 -8.01 -4.43
CA LYS A 21 -18.66 -9.10 -4.45
C LYS A 21 -17.28 -8.55 -4.82
N LYS A 22 -16.27 -9.17 -4.23
CA LYS A 22 -14.87 -8.93 -4.58
C LYS A 22 -14.63 -9.30 -6.05
N VAL A 23 -14.00 -8.40 -6.79
CA VAL A 23 -13.50 -8.70 -8.14
C VAL A 23 -12.02 -9.07 -7.99
N LYS A 24 -11.68 -10.33 -8.18
CA LYS A 24 -10.33 -10.84 -7.97
C LYS A 24 -9.30 -10.05 -8.78
N GLY A 25 -8.25 -9.60 -8.11
CA GLY A 25 -7.16 -8.85 -8.75
C GLY A 25 -7.49 -7.39 -9.06
N LYS A 26 -8.72 -6.93 -8.80
CA LYS A 26 -9.16 -5.58 -9.14
C LYS A 26 -9.88 -4.88 -8.00
N THR A 27 -9.65 -5.31 -6.77
CA THR A 27 -10.32 -4.76 -5.60
C THR A 27 -9.29 -4.31 -4.57
N ALA A 28 -9.47 -3.09 -4.06
CA ALA A 28 -8.67 -2.58 -2.94
C ALA A 28 -9.03 -3.31 -1.65
N ILE A 29 -8.08 -3.35 -0.71
CA ILE A 29 -8.34 -3.95 0.59
C ILE A 29 -9.37 -3.10 1.36
N PRO A 30 -10.11 -3.73 2.31
CA PRO A 30 -11.10 -2.99 3.09
C PRO A 30 -10.48 -1.93 3.99
N CYS A 31 -11.25 -0.90 4.31
CA CYS A 31 -10.86 0.04 5.36
C CYS A 31 -10.67 -0.69 6.68
N GLY A 32 -9.73 -0.24 7.49
CA GLY A 32 -9.43 -0.86 8.77
C GLY A 32 -8.03 -0.55 9.22
N GLU A 33 -7.66 -1.15 10.34
CA GLU A 33 -6.31 -1.05 10.90
C GLU A 33 -5.61 -2.40 10.74
N TYR A 34 -4.39 -2.36 10.21
CA TYR A 34 -3.61 -3.57 9.94
C TYR A 34 -2.23 -3.45 10.54
N ASP A 35 -1.81 -4.46 11.28
CA ASP A 35 -0.44 -4.54 11.76
C ASP A 35 0.51 -4.83 10.59
N VAL A 36 1.69 -4.22 10.62
CA VAL A 36 2.71 -4.45 9.61
C VAL A 36 3.79 -5.37 10.17
N ARG A 37 4.15 -6.40 9.42
CA ARG A 37 5.25 -7.30 9.73
C ARG A 37 6.06 -7.58 8.50
N TYR A 38 7.35 -7.84 8.67
CA TYR A 38 8.21 -8.27 7.57
C TYR A 38 8.11 -9.77 7.36
N ARG A 39 7.95 -10.15 6.09
CA ARG A 39 7.95 -11.55 5.67
C ARG A 39 8.75 -11.67 4.37
N MET A 40 9.35 -12.85 4.16
CA MET A 40 10.01 -13.11 2.89
C MET A 40 8.98 -13.16 1.76
N SER A 41 9.23 -12.38 0.72
CA SER A 41 8.44 -12.38 -0.50
C SER A 41 9.18 -13.16 -1.59
N MET A 42 8.55 -14.18 -2.13
CA MET A 42 9.11 -14.92 -3.25
C MET A 42 9.18 -14.05 -4.50
N LYS A 43 8.18 -13.19 -4.69
CA LYS A 43 8.10 -12.28 -5.84
C LYS A 43 9.27 -11.29 -5.87
N PHE A 44 9.61 -10.72 -4.72
CA PHE A 44 10.67 -9.71 -4.63
C PHE A 44 11.99 -10.29 -4.13
N ASN A 45 12.00 -11.57 -3.74
CA ASN A 45 13.19 -12.27 -3.23
C ASN A 45 13.86 -11.52 -2.07
N GLN A 46 13.06 -10.94 -1.20
CA GLN A 46 13.54 -10.22 -0.02
C GLN A 46 12.41 -10.08 1.00
N ASN A 47 12.76 -9.69 2.23
CA ASN A 47 11.76 -9.37 3.23
C ASN A 47 11.02 -8.10 2.84
N MET A 48 9.70 -8.15 2.89
CA MET A 48 8.81 -7.06 2.52
C MET A 48 7.85 -6.74 3.65
N PRO A 49 7.38 -5.48 3.74
CA PRO A 49 6.37 -5.11 4.72
C PRO A 49 4.99 -5.62 4.30
N TYR A 50 4.46 -6.56 5.10
CA TYR A 50 3.14 -7.14 4.88
C TYR A 50 2.13 -6.57 5.86
N LEU A 51 0.89 -6.41 5.41
CA LEU A 51 -0.25 -6.13 6.27
C LEU A 51 -0.86 -7.44 6.72
N GLU A 52 -1.05 -7.59 8.03
CA GLU A 52 -1.54 -8.83 8.63
C GLU A 52 -3.06 -8.88 8.68
N ASP A 53 -3.62 -10.07 8.51
CA ASP A 53 -5.04 -10.37 8.72
C ASP A 53 -6.00 -9.47 7.95
N VAL A 54 -5.68 -9.19 6.69
CA VAL A 54 -6.57 -8.40 5.83
C VAL A 54 -7.75 -9.28 5.40
N PRO A 55 -9.00 -8.92 5.76
CA PRO A 55 -10.17 -9.74 5.40
C PRO A 55 -10.27 -9.96 3.89
N ASN A 56 -10.49 -11.22 3.49
CA ASN A 56 -10.68 -11.64 2.10
C ASN A 56 -9.43 -11.50 1.20
N PHE A 57 -8.28 -11.25 1.79
CA PHE A 57 -7.01 -11.11 1.05
C PHE A 57 -5.91 -11.91 1.72
N LYS A 58 -4.91 -12.28 0.93
CA LYS A 58 -3.68 -12.92 1.40
C LYS A 58 -2.50 -12.24 0.75
N GLY A 59 -1.40 -12.15 1.49
CA GLY A 59 -0.14 -11.66 0.94
C GLY A 59 -0.16 -10.19 0.53
N ILE A 60 -0.86 -9.35 1.27
CA ILE A 60 -0.89 -7.91 0.99
C ILE A 60 0.39 -7.26 1.48
N MET A 61 1.11 -6.64 0.55
CA MET A 61 2.36 -5.92 0.81
C MET A 61 2.22 -4.45 0.45
N ILE A 62 3.13 -3.64 1.00
CA ILE A 62 3.47 -2.35 0.44
C ILE A 62 4.65 -2.60 -0.49
N HIS A 63 4.54 -2.22 -1.77
CA HIS A 63 5.64 -2.43 -2.70
C HIS A 63 5.67 -1.39 -3.82
N THR A 64 6.65 -1.52 -4.70
CA THR A 64 6.81 -0.62 -5.85
C THR A 64 5.87 -1.00 -6.99
N GLY A 65 5.52 0.00 -7.78
CA GLY A 65 4.73 -0.17 -8.99
C GLY A 65 4.33 1.17 -9.54
N ASN A 66 3.95 1.23 -10.81
CA ASN A 66 3.69 2.50 -11.49
C ASN A 66 2.23 2.68 -11.91
N ASN A 67 1.50 1.62 -12.12
CA ASN A 67 0.13 1.71 -12.63
C ASN A 67 -0.75 0.60 -12.03
N PRO A 68 -2.08 0.68 -12.23
CA PRO A 68 -3.01 -0.27 -11.61
C PRO A 68 -2.75 -1.74 -11.95
N LYS A 69 -2.10 -2.03 -13.07
CA LYS A 69 -1.78 -3.40 -13.45
C LYS A 69 -0.69 -4.03 -12.58
N ASP A 70 0.04 -3.20 -11.84
CA ASP A 70 1.13 -3.67 -10.98
C ASP A 70 0.64 -4.15 -9.62
N THR A 71 -0.65 -4.11 -9.35
CA THR A 71 -1.20 -4.57 -8.08
C THR A 71 -2.51 -5.34 -8.26
N GLN A 72 -2.71 -6.33 -7.39
CA GLN A 72 -3.96 -7.09 -7.27
C GLN A 72 -4.61 -6.90 -5.89
N GLY A 73 -4.15 -5.92 -5.14
CA GLY A 73 -4.62 -5.62 -3.79
C GLY A 73 -3.56 -4.95 -2.94
N CYS A 74 -2.28 -5.17 -3.28
CA CYS A 74 -1.16 -4.55 -2.57
C CYS A 74 -1.18 -3.02 -2.74
N ILE A 75 -0.58 -2.33 -1.79
CA ILE A 75 -0.48 -0.88 -1.79
C ILE A 75 0.80 -0.47 -2.51
N LEU A 76 0.67 0.21 -3.64
CA LEU A 76 1.80 0.79 -4.36
C LEU A 76 2.09 2.18 -3.80
N VAL A 77 3.35 2.53 -3.69
CA VAL A 77 3.78 3.84 -3.21
C VAL A 77 4.57 4.58 -4.28
N GLY A 78 4.49 5.90 -4.26
CA GLY A 78 5.19 6.73 -5.25
C GLY A 78 4.70 8.17 -5.19
N VAL A 79 4.80 8.85 -6.31
CA VAL A 79 4.30 10.22 -6.46
C VAL A 79 3.31 10.23 -7.63
N ASN A 80 2.14 10.80 -7.39
CA ASN A 80 1.15 10.95 -8.46
C ASN A 80 1.52 12.14 -9.35
N PRO A 81 1.81 11.91 -10.64
CA PRO A 81 2.14 13.00 -11.55
C PRO A 81 0.84 13.66 -12.04
N ARG A 82 0.36 14.65 -11.31
CA ARG A 82 -0.87 15.37 -11.69
C ARG A 82 -0.65 16.08 -13.02
N GLY A 83 -1.66 16.01 -13.89
CA GLY A 83 -1.65 16.74 -15.15
C GLY A 83 -1.65 18.24 -14.94
N SER A 84 -1.36 19.01 -15.99
CA SER A 84 -1.30 20.48 -15.96
C SER A 84 -2.60 21.13 -15.49
N ASN A 85 -3.72 20.42 -15.61
CA ASN A 85 -5.04 20.85 -15.16
C ASN A 85 -5.39 20.35 -13.75
N GLY A 86 -4.44 19.75 -13.02
CA GLY A 86 -4.65 19.21 -11.68
C GLY A 86 -5.37 17.88 -11.62
N ILE A 87 -5.67 17.25 -12.75
CA ILE A 87 -6.35 15.96 -12.79
C ILE A 87 -5.40 14.88 -12.25
N VAL A 88 -5.91 14.08 -11.30
CA VAL A 88 -5.20 12.93 -10.75
C VAL A 88 -5.16 11.83 -11.80
N MET A 89 -3.97 11.32 -12.09
CA MET A 89 -3.78 10.23 -13.04
C MET A 89 -3.62 8.90 -12.31
N PRO A 90 -4.14 7.79 -12.87
CA PRO A 90 -4.04 6.48 -12.20
C PRO A 90 -2.65 5.85 -12.40
N ARG A 91 -1.62 6.55 -11.96
CA ARG A 91 -0.25 6.05 -12.03
C ARG A 91 0.63 6.74 -10.99
N LEU A 92 1.81 6.16 -10.78
CA LEU A 92 2.83 6.69 -9.89
C LEU A 92 4.15 6.82 -10.62
N VAL A 93 4.94 7.81 -10.22
CA VAL A 93 6.35 7.94 -10.56
C VAL A 93 7.17 7.92 -9.27
N SER A 94 8.48 7.81 -9.39
CA SER A 94 9.40 7.78 -8.24
C SER A 94 9.02 6.72 -7.19
N SER A 95 8.50 5.59 -7.66
CA SER A 95 8.01 4.54 -6.79
C SER A 95 9.14 3.91 -5.95
N ARG A 96 10.31 3.71 -6.55
CA ARG A 96 11.47 3.14 -5.85
C ARG A 96 11.93 4.04 -4.70
N ASP A 97 12.06 5.34 -4.96
CA ASP A 97 12.48 6.29 -3.93
C ASP A 97 11.45 6.39 -2.81
N SER A 98 10.18 6.44 -3.15
CA SER A 98 9.09 6.49 -2.17
C SER A 98 9.05 5.23 -1.33
N PHE A 99 9.23 4.07 -1.96
CA PHE A 99 9.27 2.80 -1.24
C PHE A 99 10.46 2.76 -0.28
N ASN A 100 11.64 3.17 -0.73
CA ASN A 100 12.83 3.16 0.12
C ASN A 100 12.63 4.05 1.36
N ARG A 101 11.99 5.20 1.20
CA ARG A 101 11.71 6.10 2.33
C ARG A 101 10.73 5.47 3.32
N ILE A 102 9.59 4.98 2.86
CA ILE A 102 8.58 4.42 3.76
C ILE A 102 9.06 3.12 4.38
N ASN A 103 9.75 2.30 3.61
CA ASN A 103 10.31 1.04 4.10
C ASN A 103 11.34 1.27 5.20
N ASP A 104 12.20 2.29 5.04
CA ASP A 104 13.17 2.65 6.05
C ASP A 104 12.50 3.07 7.36
N LEU A 105 11.44 3.88 7.28
CA LEU A 105 10.68 4.31 8.45
C LEU A 105 10.04 3.11 9.17
N ILE A 106 9.41 2.21 8.41
CA ILE A 106 8.77 1.02 8.97
C ILE A 106 9.80 0.09 9.59
N TYR A 107 10.88 -0.18 8.88
CA TYR A 107 11.93 -1.08 9.34
C TYR A 107 12.57 -0.61 10.64
N LYS A 108 12.89 0.69 10.72
CA LYS A 108 13.47 1.26 11.94
C LYS A 108 12.53 1.16 13.13
N ALA A 109 11.25 1.42 12.93
CA ALA A 109 10.25 1.31 13.99
C ALA A 109 10.13 -0.13 14.50
N ILE A 110 10.04 -1.10 13.59
CA ILE A 110 9.92 -2.52 13.94
C ILE A 110 11.19 -3.00 14.65
N LYS A 111 12.36 -2.59 14.18
CA LYS A 111 13.64 -2.96 14.79
C LYS A 111 13.76 -2.40 16.20
N SER A 112 13.16 -1.24 16.48
CA SER A 112 13.13 -0.63 17.82
C SER A 112 11.99 -1.18 18.67
N GLU A 113 11.35 -2.28 18.25
CA GLU A 113 10.23 -2.92 18.93
C GLU A 113 8.98 -2.02 19.05
N GLU A 114 8.89 -1.01 18.21
CA GLU A 114 7.68 -0.21 18.07
C GLU A 114 6.72 -0.92 17.14
N GLY A 115 5.44 -0.98 17.51
CA GLY A 115 4.43 -1.50 16.60
C GLY A 115 4.18 -0.52 15.45
N VAL A 116 3.96 -1.06 14.25
CA VAL A 116 3.59 -0.26 13.09
C VAL A 116 2.22 -0.70 12.60
N LYS A 117 1.34 0.25 12.38
CA LYS A 117 -0.01 0.00 11.85
C LYS A 117 -0.23 0.81 10.59
N VAL A 118 -0.93 0.20 9.65
CA VAL A 118 -1.48 0.91 8.49
C VAL A 118 -2.97 1.06 8.70
N ILE A 119 -3.44 2.30 8.63
CA ILE A 119 -4.86 2.62 8.75
C ILE A 119 -5.37 3.00 7.37
N ILE A 120 -6.30 2.22 6.84
CA ILE A 120 -6.93 2.47 5.56
C ILE A 120 -8.27 3.16 5.82
N MET A 121 -8.41 4.35 5.28
CA MET A 121 -9.63 5.13 5.40
C MET A 121 -10.10 5.53 4.01
N ASN A 122 -11.41 5.52 3.83
CA ASN A 122 -12.03 5.99 2.61
C ASN A 122 -12.63 7.38 2.89
N VAL A 123 -12.09 8.40 2.27
CA VAL A 123 -12.50 9.79 2.50
C VAL A 123 -13.23 10.36 1.30
#